data_2288cef8c0fd27fe2c57a1ba095ac88a
#
_entry.id   2288cef8c0fd27fe2c57a1ba095ac88a
#
_cell.length_a   1.000
_cell.length_b   1.000
_cell.length_c   1.000
_cell.angle_alpha   90.00
_cell.angle_beta   90.00
_cell.angle_gamma   90.00
#
_symmetry.space_group_name_H-M   'P 1'
#
loop_
_entity.id
_entity.type
_entity.pdbx_description
1 polymer ?
#
loop_
_entity_poly.entity_id
_entity_poly.type
_entity_poly.pdbx_seq_one_letter_code
_entity_poly.pdbx_strand_id
1 'polypeptide(L)'
;AAYRAGFDRLQTDAPVSRQIAEISMAAAHQCHRKWRELEWHLIGCYREGMDEFEMAEGLSYAMFPGSIPNFVDACGVWLNLIRDGRVEPGPAFRLWAETEGQGGFDEVS
;
A
#
# COMPACT_ATOMS: atom_id res chain seq x y z
N ALA A 1 12.06 1.43 12.51
CA ALA A 1 12.95 2.06 13.45
C ALA A 1 13.61 3.32 12.88
N ALA A 2 14.88 3.29 12.46
CA ALA A 2 15.57 4.51 12.02
C ALA A 2 14.91 5.14 10.79
N TYR A 3 14.54 4.33 9.83
CA TYR A 3 13.88 4.82 8.61
C TYR A 3 12.56 5.55 8.96
N ARG A 4 11.72 4.91 9.77
CA ARG A 4 10.42 5.48 10.13
C ARG A 4 10.59 6.77 10.92
N ALA A 5 11.52 6.80 11.86
CA ALA A 5 11.79 8.00 12.64
C ALA A 5 12.27 9.15 11.76
N GLY A 6 13.12 8.87 10.77
CA GLY A 6 13.58 9.87 9.82
C GLY A 6 12.44 10.42 8.96
N PHE A 7 11.58 9.53 8.46
CA PHE A 7 10.42 9.93 7.69
C PHE A 7 9.49 10.83 8.52
N ASP A 8 9.20 10.43 9.76
CA ASP A 8 8.32 11.19 10.63
C ASP A 8 8.88 12.58 10.93
N ARG A 9 10.19 12.67 11.12
CA ARG A 9 10.83 13.96 11.37
C ARG A 9 10.72 14.89 10.17
N LEU A 10 10.92 14.36 8.95
CA LEU A 10 10.81 15.14 7.74
C LEU A 10 9.38 15.66 7.53
N GLN A 11 8.38 14.94 8.05
CA GLN A 11 6.99 15.31 7.89
C GLN A 11 6.50 16.35 8.91
N THR A 12 7.27 16.65 9.97
CA THR A 12 6.81 17.50 11.06
C THR A 12 6.32 18.87 10.58
N ASP A 13 7.07 19.52 9.68
CA ASP A 13 6.73 20.85 9.18
C ASP A 13 6.44 20.84 7.68
N ALA A 14 6.17 19.67 7.11
CA ALA A 14 5.97 19.58 5.66
C ALA A 14 4.60 20.16 5.26
N PRO A 15 4.52 20.84 4.11
CA PRO A 15 3.23 21.38 3.61
C PRO A 15 2.30 20.30 3.08
N VAL A 16 2.82 19.10 2.78
CA VAL A 16 2.06 17.99 2.22
C VAL A 16 1.42 17.22 3.36
N SER A 17 0.17 16.78 3.19
CA SER A 17 -0.50 15.99 4.22
C SER A 17 0.20 14.67 4.44
N ARG A 18 0.03 14.11 5.65
CA ARG A 18 0.62 12.80 5.99
C ARG A 18 0.05 11.70 5.09
N GLN A 19 -1.22 11.77 4.73
CA GLN A 19 -1.82 10.77 3.83
C GLN A 19 -1.14 10.80 2.46
N ILE A 20 -0.97 11.98 1.89
CA ILE A 20 -0.31 12.13 0.58
C ILE A 20 1.14 11.66 0.67
N ALA A 21 1.85 12.02 1.74
CA ALA A 21 3.23 11.60 1.92
C ALA A 21 3.34 10.07 1.98
N GLU A 22 2.47 9.43 2.75
CA GLU A 22 2.52 7.97 2.90
C GLU A 22 2.23 7.25 1.58
N ILE A 23 1.17 7.65 0.86
CA ILE A 23 0.85 6.97 -0.39
C ILE A 23 1.87 7.27 -1.49
N SER A 24 2.44 8.47 -1.50
CA SER A 24 3.49 8.81 -2.46
C SER A 24 4.73 7.96 -2.27
N MET A 25 5.12 7.74 -1.02
CA MET A 25 6.27 6.87 -0.72
C MET A 25 5.97 5.42 -1.02
N ALA A 26 4.75 4.95 -0.73
CA ALA A 26 4.34 3.59 -1.08
C ALA A 26 4.45 3.39 -2.60
N ALA A 27 3.93 4.32 -3.38
CA ALA A 27 3.99 4.24 -4.84
C ALA A 27 5.44 4.23 -5.36
N ALA A 28 6.29 5.07 -4.78
CA ALA A 28 7.71 5.11 -5.16
C ALA A 28 8.39 3.78 -4.88
N HIS A 29 8.15 3.19 -3.70
CA HIS A 29 8.76 1.91 -3.35
C HIS A 29 8.23 0.77 -4.21
N GLN A 30 6.96 0.83 -4.62
CA GLN A 30 6.41 -0.11 -5.57
C GLN A 30 7.21 -0.10 -6.88
N CYS A 31 7.52 1.07 -7.39
CA CYS A 31 8.29 1.21 -8.63
C CYS A 31 9.68 0.59 -8.52
N HIS A 32 10.27 0.62 -7.33
CA HIS A 32 11.63 0.12 -7.08
C HIS A 32 11.65 -1.26 -6.44
N ARG A 33 10.51 -1.92 -6.32
CA ARG A 33 10.36 -3.25 -5.73
C ARG A 33 10.89 -3.33 -4.30
N LYS A 34 10.72 -2.28 -3.55
CA LYS A 34 11.12 -2.18 -2.14
C LYS A 34 9.96 -2.59 -1.26
N TRP A 35 9.75 -3.90 -1.09
CA TRP A 35 8.53 -4.44 -0.49
C TRP A 35 8.41 -4.17 1.00
N ARG A 36 9.52 -4.18 1.75
CA ARG A 36 9.50 -3.85 3.18
C ARG A 36 9.09 -2.40 3.41
N GLU A 37 9.67 -1.49 2.64
CA GLU A 37 9.37 -0.08 2.73
C GLU A 37 7.93 0.19 2.28
N LEU A 38 7.46 -0.53 1.28
CA LEU A 38 6.06 -0.47 0.86
C LEU A 38 5.13 -0.85 2.02
N GLU A 39 5.43 -1.94 2.74
CA GLU A 39 4.62 -2.33 3.90
C GLU A 39 4.53 -1.20 4.91
N TRP A 40 5.67 -0.57 5.24
CA TRP A 40 5.70 0.51 6.22
C TRP A 40 4.78 1.66 5.82
N HIS A 41 4.77 2.03 4.55
CA HIS A 41 3.97 3.15 4.09
C HIS A 41 2.51 2.78 3.86
N LEU A 42 2.21 1.55 3.51
CA LEU A 42 0.81 1.09 3.50
C LEU A 42 0.23 1.11 4.91
N ILE A 43 0.98 0.61 5.88
CA ILE A 43 0.56 0.68 7.29
C ILE A 43 0.39 2.16 7.69
N GLY A 44 1.29 3.02 7.24
CA GLY A 44 1.19 4.46 7.48
C GLY A 44 -0.10 5.05 6.92
N CYS A 45 -0.51 4.64 5.72
CA CYS A 45 -1.76 5.09 5.13
C CYS A 45 -2.96 4.73 6.01
N TYR A 46 -3.02 3.50 6.51
CA TYR A 46 -4.09 3.09 7.43
C TYR A 46 -4.04 3.90 8.72
N ARG A 47 -2.85 4.13 9.25
CA ARG A 47 -2.68 4.90 10.49
C ARG A 47 -3.20 6.32 10.33
N GLU A 48 -3.02 6.92 9.15
CA GLU A 48 -3.49 8.27 8.89
C GLU A 48 -4.96 8.31 8.41
N GLY A 49 -5.65 7.19 8.43
CA GLY A 49 -7.06 7.14 8.07
C GLY A 49 -7.35 7.33 6.60
N MET A 50 -6.42 6.98 5.73
CA MET A 50 -6.62 7.12 4.29
C MET A 50 -7.64 6.11 3.77
N ASP A 51 -8.47 6.56 2.84
CA ASP A 51 -9.46 5.69 2.17
C ASP A 51 -8.73 4.62 1.34
N GLU A 52 -9.16 3.37 1.49
CA GLU A 52 -8.50 2.25 0.81
C GLU A 52 -8.61 2.33 -0.71
N PHE A 53 -9.72 2.86 -1.23
CA PHE A 53 -9.86 3.01 -2.69
C PHE A 53 -8.91 4.08 -3.21
N GLU A 54 -8.66 5.13 -2.43
CA GLU A 54 -7.66 6.14 -2.79
C GLU A 54 -6.24 5.54 -2.75
N MET A 55 -5.97 4.67 -1.78
CA MET A 55 -4.70 3.95 -1.72
C MET A 55 -4.52 3.10 -2.98
N ALA A 56 -5.53 2.34 -3.35
CA ALA A 56 -5.48 1.49 -4.54
C ALA A 56 -5.28 2.32 -5.81
N GLU A 57 -5.97 3.45 -5.90
CA GLU A 57 -5.81 4.35 -7.04
C GLU A 57 -4.38 4.87 -7.13
N GLY A 58 -3.80 5.30 -6.01
CA GLY A 58 -2.42 5.79 -5.98
C GLY A 58 -1.42 4.74 -6.43
N LEU A 59 -1.56 3.51 -5.95
CA LEU A 59 -0.69 2.42 -6.37
C LEU A 59 -0.90 2.06 -7.85
N SER A 60 -2.14 2.16 -8.34
CA SER A 60 -2.42 1.85 -9.74
C SER A 60 -1.76 2.86 -10.68
N TYR A 61 -1.69 4.13 -10.29
CA TYR A 61 -0.98 5.13 -11.09
C TYR A 61 0.51 4.83 -11.20
N ALA A 62 1.08 4.20 -10.20
CA ALA A 62 2.50 3.84 -10.21
C ALA A 62 2.83 2.75 -11.23
N MET A 63 1.83 2.13 -11.86
CA MET A 63 2.07 1.19 -12.96
C MET A 63 2.73 1.88 -14.16
N PHE A 64 2.48 3.17 -14.34
CA PHE A 64 3.01 3.87 -15.51
C PHE A 64 4.51 4.10 -15.44
N PRO A 65 5.08 4.65 -14.36
CA PRO A 65 6.54 4.73 -14.24
C PRO A 65 7.18 3.39 -13.84
N GLY A 66 6.45 2.54 -13.15
CA GLY A 66 6.94 1.23 -12.72
C GLY A 66 6.60 0.16 -13.76
N SER A 67 5.70 -0.75 -13.41
CA SER A 67 5.24 -1.78 -14.33
C SER A 67 3.98 -2.43 -13.77
N ILE A 68 3.24 -3.13 -14.62
CA ILE A 68 2.09 -3.90 -14.18
C ILE A 68 2.51 -5.03 -13.21
N PRO A 69 3.57 -5.82 -13.49
CA PRO A 69 4.01 -6.83 -12.53
C PRO A 69 4.36 -6.26 -11.16
N ASN A 70 4.95 -5.07 -11.09
CA ASN A 70 5.24 -4.44 -9.80
C ASN A 70 3.95 -4.12 -9.04
N PHE A 71 2.93 -3.64 -9.75
CA PHE A 71 1.63 -3.37 -9.12
C PHE A 71 1.00 -4.67 -8.59
N VAL A 72 1.04 -5.74 -9.37
CA VAL A 72 0.49 -7.04 -8.95
C VAL A 72 1.20 -7.52 -7.69
N ASP A 73 2.53 -7.41 -7.65
CA ASP A 73 3.31 -7.81 -6.47
C ASP A 73 3.01 -6.91 -5.28
N ALA A 74 2.82 -5.61 -5.50
CA ALA A 74 2.43 -4.69 -4.44
C ALA A 74 1.05 -5.05 -3.86
N CYS A 75 0.12 -5.45 -4.70
CA CYS A 75 -1.18 -5.93 -4.23
C CYS A 75 -1.03 -7.16 -3.35
N GLY A 76 -0.09 -8.05 -3.69
CA GLY A 76 0.22 -9.21 -2.86
C GLY A 76 0.76 -8.82 -1.49
N VAL A 77 1.62 -7.81 -1.43
CA VAL A 77 2.12 -7.28 -0.15
C VAL A 77 0.97 -6.74 0.69
N TRP A 78 0.09 -5.95 0.09
CA TRP A 78 -1.08 -5.40 0.77
C TRP A 78 -1.99 -6.51 1.30
N LEU A 79 -2.27 -7.48 0.44
CA LEU A 79 -3.11 -8.62 0.78
C LEU A 79 -2.57 -9.35 2.01
N ASN A 80 -1.26 -9.57 2.06
CA ASN A 80 -0.62 -10.23 3.20
C ASN A 80 -0.73 -9.40 4.48
N LEU A 81 -0.63 -8.06 4.39
CA LEU A 81 -0.84 -7.21 5.56
C LEU A 81 -2.23 -7.39 6.14
N ILE A 82 -3.24 -7.51 5.28
CA ILE A 82 -4.62 -7.73 5.73
C ILE A 82 -4.75 -9.11 6.37
N ARG A 83 -4.24 -10.14 5.70
CA ARG A 83 -4.34 -11.54 6.18
C ARG A 83 -3.60 -11.74 7.49
N ASP A 84 -2.48 -11.07 7.66
CA ASP A 84 -1.67 -11.20 8.88
C ASP A 84 -2.22 -10.34 10.03
N GLY A 85 -3.29 -9.59 9.80
CA GLY A 85 -3.89 -8.77 10.84
C GLY A 85 -3.09 -7.53 11.19
N ARG A 86 -2.19 -7.09 10.32
CA ARG A 86 -1.35 -5.92 10.57
C ARG A 86 -2.04 -4.60 10.24
N VAL A 87 -3.11 -4.65 9.47
CA VAL A 87 -3.97 -3.51 9.18
C VAL A 87 -5.42 -3.96 9.30
N GLU A 88 -6.33 -3.01 9.54
CA GLU A 88 -7.76 -3.30 9.68
C GLU A 88 -8.48 -2.77 8.44
N PRO A 89 -8.84 -3.65 7.49
CA PRO A 89 -9.48 -3.22 6.24
C PRO A 89 -10.96 -2.91 6.43
N GLY A 90 -11.50 -2.11 5.51
CA GLY A 90 -12.94 -1.98 5.36
C GLY A 90 -13.54 -3.22 4.69
N PRO A 91 -14.89 -3.25 4.54
CA PRO A 91 -15.60 -4.45 4.07
C PRO A 91 -15.15 -4.93 2.69
N ALA A 92 -14.95 -4.01 1.75
CA ALA A 92 -14.60 -4.40 0.37
C ALA A 92 -13.21 -5.06 0.31
N PHE A 93 -12.24 -4.51 1.04
CA PHE A 93 -10.89 -5.03 1.03
C PHE A 93 -10.75 -6.29 1.88
N ARG A 94 -11.58 -6.43 2.90
CA ARG A 94 -11.67 -7.70 3.64
C ARG A 94 -12.19 -8.81 2.74
N LEU A 95 -13.23 -8.52 1.95
CA LEU A 95 -13.76 -9.48 1.01
C LEU A 95 -12.72 -9.88 -0.03
N TRP A 96 -11.97 -8.89 -0.54
CA TRP A 96 -10.87 -9.16 -1.46
C TRP A 96 -9.85 -10.12 -0.86
N ALA A 97 -9.47 -9.89 0.39
CA ALA A 97 -8.50 -10.75 1.07
C ALA A 97 -9.02 -12.18 1.28
N GLU A 98 -10.32 -12.32 1.48
CA GLU A 98 -10.93 -13.62 1.71
C GLU A 98 -11.08 -14.42 0.41
N THR A 99 -11.26 -13.76 -0.73
CA THR A 99 -11.53 -14.42 -2.00
C THR A 99 -10.32 -14.62 -2.88
N GLU A 100 -9.33 -13.73 -2.80
CA GLU A 100 -8.17 -13.75 -3.71
C GLU A 100 -7.39 -15.05 -3.64
N GLY A 101 -7.24 -15.63 -2.45
CA GLY A 101 -6.51 -16.87 -2.28
C GLY A 101 -7.28 -18.11 -2.68
N GLN A 102 -8.50 -17.95 -3.17
CA GLN A 102 -9.37 -19.07 -3.55
C GLN A 102 -9.58 -19.14 -5.07
N GLY A 103 -8.60 -18.64 -5.82
CA GLY A 103 -8.63 -18.73 -7.27
C GLY A 103 -9.34 -17.60 -7.98
N GLY A 104 -9.65 -16.52 -7.26
CA GLY A 104 -10.36 -15.40 -7.85
C GLY A 104 -9.68 -14.84 -9.09
N PHE A 105 -8.37 -14.66 -9.02
CA PHE A 105 -7.61 -14.17 -10.17
C PHE A 105 -7.46 -15.24 -11.25
N ASP A 106 -7.22 -16.48 -10.83
CA ASP A 106 -7.07 -17.59 -11.76
C ASP A 106 -8.36 -17.87 -12.53
N GLU A 107 -9.50 -17.67 -11.89
CA GLU A 107 -10.80 -17.86 -12.54
C GLU A 107 -11.04 -16.81 -13.61
N VAL A 108 -10.48 -15.62 -13.45
CA VAL A 108 -10.60 -14.54 -14.42
C VAL A 108 -9.62 -14.73 -15.57
N SER A 109 -8.48 -15.30 -15.29
CA SER A 109 -7.45 -15.54 -16.29
C SER A 109 -7.66 -16.84 -17.04
#